data_27922562fed0d28a9d80d5c17e2128ab
#
_entry.id   27922562fed0d28a9d80d5c17e2128ab
#
_cell.length_a   1.000
_cell.length_b   1.000
_cell.length_c   1.000
_cell.angle_alpha   90.00
_cell.angle_beta   90.00
_cell.angle_gamma   90.00
#
_symmetry.space_group_name_H-M   'P 1'
#
loop_
_entity.id
_entity.type
_entity.pdbx_description
1 polymer ?
#
loop_
_entity_poly.entity_id
_entity_poly.type
_entity_poly.pdbx_seq_one_letter_code
_entity_poly.pdbx_strand_id
1 'polypeptide(L)'
;VIVHANNREEARTKLVGCLEELNVQGIETNIDFLSYILNSEIFRKDIIQITDVDDLALRFKKLLPNPTDIVAATLIILNSESQFKNKMWRLWGAGSANILLRQQEKSYVIKLNSSDGNKFQVNFGDEIFMVENVFSSKKNISFEVNQRLMSFDFQAKDKILNLYREGLKFVFENITNTYQGNEGDV
;
A
#
# COMPACT_ATOMS: atom_id res chain seq x y z
N VAL A 1 -21.34 1.34 9.26
CA VAL A 1 -21.27 -0.10 9.58
C VAL A 1 -21.95 -0.33 10.92
N ILE A 2 -22.80 -1.36 11.02
CA ILE A 2 -23.47 -1.77 12.26
C ILE A 2 -23.24 -3.26 12.41
N VAL A 3 -22.82 -3.69 13.60
CA VAL A 3 -22.57 -5.11 13.92
C VAL A 3 -23.38 -5.54 15.13
N HIS A 4 -23.73 -6.81 15.17
CA HIS A 4 -24.37 -7.46 16.31
C HIS A 4 -23.59 -8.72 16.70
N ALA A 5 -23.43 -8.95 18.02
CA ALA A 5 -22.79 -10.12 18.59
C ALA A 5 -23.37 -10.41 20.00
N ASN A 6 -22.96 -11.53 20.61
CA ASN A 6 -23.51 -11.95 21.91
C ASN A 6 -23.02 -11.09 23.09
N ASN A 7 -21.84 -10.47 22.91
CA ASN A 7 -21.26 -9.59 23.92
C ASN A 7 -20.47 -8.45 23.27
N ARG A 8 -20.06 -7.48 24.09
CA ARG A 8 -19.38 -6.26 23.63
C ARG A 8 -18.02 -6.56 22.95
N GLU A 9 -17.23 -7.47 23.46
CA GLU A 9 -15.91 -7.79 22.89
C GLU A 9 -16.02 -8.50 21.55
N GLU A 10 -16.98 -9.42 21.39
CA GLU A 10 -17.27 -10.02 20.09
C GLU A 10 -17.76 -8.98 19.08
N ALA A 11 -18.65 -8.06 19.52
CA ALA A 11 -19.11 -6.96 18.65
C ALA A 11 -17.96 -6.04 18.22
N ARG A 12 -17.06 -5.70 19.16
CA ARG A 12 -15.87 -4.89 18.87
C ARG A 12 -14.97 -5.58 17.85
N THR A 13 -14.62 -6.84 18.07
CA THR A 13 -13.75 -7.61 17.17
C THR A 13 -14.37 -7.75 15.79
N LYS A 14 -15.67 -8.02 15.72
CA LYS A 14 -16.41 -8.10 14.46
C LYS A 14 -16.44 -6.76 13.73
N LEU A 15 -16.59 -5.63 14.45
CA LEU A 15 -16.57 -4.30 13.86
C LEU A 15 -15.19 -3.96 13.29
N VAL A 16 -14.11 -4.29 14.02
CA VAL A 16 -12.73 -4.12 13.52
C VAL A 16 -12.54 -4.89 12.23
N GLY A 17 -12.90 -6.19 12.19
CA GLY A 17 -12.81 -6.97 10.95
C GLY A 17 -13.62 -6.39 9.80
N CYS A 18 -14.85 -5.90 10.05
CA CYS A 18 -15.64 -5.22 9.02
C CYS A 18 -14.98 -3.93 8.51
N LEU A 19 -14.30 -3.18 9.37
CA LEU A 19 -13.56 -1.97 8.97
C LEU A 19 -12.30 -2.31 8.15
N GLU A 20 -11.61 -3.39 8.49
CA GLU A 20 -10.42 -3.87 7.76
C GLU A 20 -10.77 -4.36 6.34
N GLU A 21 -11.95 -4.95 6.16
CA GLU A 21 -12.45 -5.39 4.85
C GLU A 21 -13.06 -4.24 4.02
N LEU A 22 -13.31 -3.08 4.64
CA LEU A 22 -14.02 -1.98 4.00
C LEU A 22 -13.10 -1.15 3.10
N ASN A 23 -13.33 -1.22 1.80
CA ASN A 23 -12.63 -0.44 0.78
C ASN A 23 -13.51 0.70 0.26
N VAL A 24 -13.29 1.93 0.73
CA VAL A 24 -14.02 3.13 0.30
C VAL A 24 -13.15 3.94 -0.66
N GLN A 25 -13.63 4.07 -1.89
CA GLN A 25 -12.91 4.76 -2.96
C GLN A 25 -13.52 6.14 -3.26
N GLY A 26 -12.67 7.11 -3.63
CA GLY A 26 -13.10 8.41 -4.12
C GLY A 26 -13.33 9.48 -3.04
N ILE A 27 -13.37 9.10 -1.77
CA ILE A 27 -13.48 10.03 -0.65
C ILE A 27 -12.45 9.73 0.43
N GLU A 28 -12.16 10.71 1.26
CA GLU A 28 -11.40 10.53 2.50
C GLU A 28 -12.33 9.91 3.56
N THR A 29 -11.78 9.00 4.37
CA THR A 29 -12.50 8.32 5.45
C THR A 29 -11.69 8.39 6.74
N ASN A 30 -12.33 8.14 7.86
CA ASN A 30 -11.70 8.01 9.17
C ASN A 30 -11.62 6.56 9.67
N ILE A 31 -11.61 5.60 8.74
CA ILE A 31 -11.61 4.16 9.08
C ILE A 31 -10.40 3.80 9.93
N ASP A 32 -9.21 4.29 9.58
CA ASP A 32 -7.96 4.08 10.32
C ASP A 32 -8.04 4.61 11.76
N PHE A 33 -8.64 5.79 11.95
CA PHE A 33 -8.86 6.36 13.29
C PHE A 33 -9.91 5.58 14.07
N LEU A 34 -11.00 5.14 13.44
CA LEU A 34 -12.01 4.30 14.09
C LEU A 34 -11.41 2.95 14.52
N SER A 35 -10.61 2.30 13.69
CA SER A 35 -9.90 1.07 14.03
C SER A 35 -8.91 1.29 15.18
N TYR A 36 -8.22 2.44 15.21
CA TYR A 36 -7.34 2.81 16.32
C TYR A 36 -8.10 2.96 17.65
N ILE A 37 -9.25 3.65 17.64
CA ILE A 37 -10.11 3.80 18.83
C ILE A 37 -10.58 2.43 19.32
N LEU A 38 -11.15 1.60 18.44
CA LEU A 38 -11.68 0.28 18.79
C LEU A 38 -10.62 -0.66 19.38
N ASN A 39 -9.37 -0.51 18.99
CA ASN A 39 -8.25 -1.31 19.49
C ASN A 39 -7.56 -0.73 20.73
N SER A 40 -7.93 0.50 21.15
CA SER A 40 -7.36 1.13 22.32
C SER A 40 -7.78 0.43 23.62
N GLU A 41 -6.93 0.46 24.63
CA GLU A 41 -7.25 -0.07 25.98
C GLU A 41 -8.43 0.67 26.61
N ILE A 42 -8.59 1.96 26.33
CA ILE A 42 -9.68 2.79 26.83
C ILE A 42 -11.00 2.27 26.31
N PHE A 43 -11.09 1.96 25.01
CA PHE A 43 -12.32 1.43 24.43
C PHE A 43 -12.66 0.02 24.93
N ARG A 44 -11.66 -0.79 25.26
CA ARG A 44 -11.87 -2.15 25.82
C ARG A 44 -12.41 -2.12 27.25
N LYS A 45 -12.11 -1.06 28.01
CA LYS A 45 -12.72 -0.81 29.32
C LYS A 45 -14.15 -0.31 29.09
N ASP A 46 -15.10 -0.81 29.85
CA ASP A 46 -16.54 -0.57 29.63
C ASP A 46 -17.00 0.88 29.79
N ILE A 47 -16.14 1.77 30.24
CA ILE A 47 -16.44 3.19 30.47
C ILE A 47 -15.55 4.02 29.55
N ILE A 48 -16.13 4.50 28.44
CA ILE A 48 -15.49 5.47 27.56
C ILE A 48 -16.25 6.80 27.61
N GLN A 49 -15.53 7.89 27.74
CA GLN A 49 -16.07 9.24 27.72
C GLN A 49 -15.69 9.95 26.41
N ILE A 50 -16.41 10.99 26.05
CA ILE A 50 -16.12 11.80 24.84
C ILE A 50 -14.70 12.40 24.93
N THR A 51 -14.28 12.84 26.13
CA THR A 51 -12.93 13.36 26.39
C THR A 51 -11.82 12.36 26.12
N ASP A 52 -12.07 11.05 26.30
CA ASP A 52 -11.09 10.01 25.98
C ASP A 52 -10.83 9.92 24.47
N VAL A 53 -11.86 10.18 23.65
CA VAL A 53 -11.74 10.21 22.20
C VAL A 53 -10.89 11.40 21.74
N ASP A 54 -11.03 12.55 22.38
CA ASP A 54 -10.21 13.73 22.10
C ASP A 54 -8.74 13.46 22.42
N ASP A 55 -8.43 12.81 23.55
CA ASP A 55 -7.09 12.40 23.93
C ASP A 55 -6.50 11.35 22.94
N LEU A 56 -7.32 10.42 22.46
CA LEU A 56 -6.92 9.46 21.44
C LEU A 56 -6.64 10.15 20.10
N ALA A 57 -7.43 11.16 19.73
CA ALA A 57 -7.22 11.93 18.51
C ALA A 57 -5.88 12.68 18.53
N LEU A 58 -5.48 13.24 19.67
CA LEU A 58 -4.18 13.90 19.84
C LEU A 58 -3.00 12.93 19.71
N ARG A 59 -3.19 11.67 20.06
CA ARG A 59 -2.15 10.62 20.00
C ARG A 59 -2.15 9.84 18.70
N PHE A 60 -3.23 9.90 17.93
CA PHE A 60 -3.36 9.17 16.68
C PHE A 60 -2.30 9.62 15.66
N LYS A 61 -1.58 8.66 15.13
CA LYS A 61 -0.66 8.88 14.02
C LYS A 61 -1.09 7.98 12.87
N LYS A 62 -1.33 8.58 11.72
CA LYS A 62 -1.62 7.82 10.49
C LYS A 62 -0.47 6.88 10.19
N LEU A 63 -0.78 5.61 9.94
CA LEU A 63 0.21 4.61 9.62
C LEU A 63 0.91 4.95 8.31
N LEU A 64 2.22 4.76 8.29
CA LEU A 64 3.02 4.87 7.07
C LEU A 64 2.98 3.54 6.31
N PRO A 65 3.16 3.58 4.98
CA PRO A 65 3.27 2.37 4.20
C PRO A 65 4.48 1.56 4.66
N ASN A 66 4.30 0.26 4.76
CA ASN A 66 5.39 -0.66 5.04
C ASN A 66 6.13 -1.04 3.73
N PRO A 67 7.26 -1.74 3.81
CA PRO A 67 8.01 -2.14 2.62
C PRO A 67 7.20 -2.90 1.57
N THR A 68 6.29 -3.80 1.99
CA THR A 68 5.46 -4.56 1.04
C THR A 68 4.41 -3.70 0.34
N ASP A 69 3.92 -2.62 0.98
CA ASP A 69 3.04 -1.64 0.34
C ASP A 69 3.78 -0.90 -0.79
N ILE A 70 5.05 -0.58 -0.59
CA ILE A 70 5.90 0.09 -1.60
C ILE A 70 6.18 -0.86 -2.76
N VAL A 71 6.47 -2.14 -2.47
CA VAL A 71 6.62 -3.18 -3.49
C VAL A 71 5.35 -3.32 -4.32
N ALA A 72 4.17 -3.41 -3.67
CA ALA A 72 2.89 -3.50 -4.35
C ALA A 72 2.65 -2.28 -5.26
N ALA A 73 2.85 -1.08 -4.74
CA ALA A 73 2.70 0.16 -5.51
C ALA A 73 3.63 0.19 -6.74
N THR A 74 4.87 -0.26 -6.57
CA THR A 74 5.85 -0.35 -7.66
C THR A 74 5.39 -1.30 -8.76
N LEU A 75 4.92 -2.50 -8.41
CA LEU A 75 4.44 -3.51 -9.36
C LEU A 75 3.17 -3.06 -10.08
N ILE A 76 2.26 -2.35 -9.41
CA ILE A 76 1.05 -1.80 -10.02
C ILE A 76 1.43 -0.77 -11.08
N ILE A 77 2.33 0.16 -10.78
CA ILE A 77 2.78 1.16 -11.72
C ILE A 77 3.50 0.53 -12.91
N LEU A 78 4.35 -0.46 -12.66
CA LEU A 78 5.01 -1.22 -13.72
C LEU A 78 3.98 -1.85 -14.68
N ASN A 79 2.91 -2.43 -14.14
CA ASN A 79 1.86 -3.07 -14.94
C ASN A 79 0.93 -2.07 -15.64
N SER A 80 0.74 -0.88 -15.09
CA SER A 80 -0.16 0.13 -15.66
C SER A 80 0.45 0.90 -16.83
N GLU A 81 1.76 1.10 -16.83
CA GLU A 81 2.46 1.89 -17.85
C GLU A 81 3.01 1.02 -18.99
N SER A 82 2.47 1.19 -20.19
CA SER A 82 2.89 0.46 -21.39
C SER A 82 4.39 0.64 -21.71
N GLN A 83 4.97 1.78 -21.37
CA GLN A 83 6.40 2.06 -21.56
C GLN A 83 7.30 1.14 -20.73
N PHE A 84 6.88 0.74 -19.51
CA PHE A 84 7.64 -0.20 -18.69
C PHE A 84 7.51 -1.62 -19.21
N LYS A 85 6.31 -2.03 -19.66
CA LYS A 85 6.11 -3.34 -20.29
C LYS A 85 7.06 -3.53 -21.47
N ASN A 86 7.20 -2.52 -22.33
CA ASN A 86 8.09 -2.58 -23.49
C ASN A 86 9.58 -2.54 -23.11
N LYS A 87 9.97 -1.82 -22.07
CA LYS A 87 11.37 -1.77 -21.60
C LYS A 87 11.79 -3.03 -20.87
N MET A 88 10.88 -3.66 -20.13
CA MET A 88 11.14 -4.91 -19.40
C MET A 88 11.14 -6.14 -20.33
N TRP A 89 10.46 -6.06 -21.48
CA TRP A 89 10.42 -7.13 -22.48
C TRP A 89 11.58 -6.94 -23.46
N ARG A 90 12.77 -7.33 -23.06
CA ARG A 90 13.89 -7.47 -23.98
C ARG A 90 14.01 -8.92 -24.38
N LEU A 91 14.15 -9.17 -25.68
CA LEU A 91 14.20 -10.52 -26.26
C LEU A 91 15.29 -11.43 -25.66
N TRP A 92 16.31 -10.88 -24.97
CA TRP A 92 17.51 -11.63 -24.59
C TRP A 92 18.19 -11.09 -23.32
N GLY A 93 17.46 -10.63 -22.31
CA GLY A 93 18.15 -10.19 -21.09
C GLY A 93 17.25 -9.63 -19.99
N ALA A 94 17.81 -9.57 -18.78
CA ALA A 94 17.18 -8.95 -17.62
C ALA A 94 16.84 -7.48 -17.89
N GLY A 95 15.57 -7.12 -17.69
CA GLY A 95 15.13 -5.74 -17.76
C GLY A 95 15.37 -5.03 -16.43
N SER A 96 15.69 -3.74 -16.47
CA SER A 96 15.74 -2.89 -15.28
C SER A 96 14.89 -1.65 -15.44
N ALA A 97 14.28 -1.19 -14.36
CA ALA A 97 13.52 0.05 -14.30
C ALA A 97 13.78 0.76 -12.97
N ASN A 98 13.84 2.09 -13.02
CA ASN A 98 13.81 2.92 -11.82
C ASN A 98 12.43 3.55 -11.73
N ILE A 99 11.76 3.37 -10.60
CA ILE A 99 10.45 3.91 -10.30
C ILE A 99 10.59 4.87 -9.12
N LEU A 100 10.04 6.05 -9.27
CA LEU A 100 10.02 7.05 -8.22
C LEU A 100 8.59 7.24 -7.75
N LEU A 101 8.37 6.97 -6.47
CA LEU A 101 7.09 7.15 -5.80
C LEU A 101 7.21 8.27 -4.77
N ARG A 102 6.16 9.09 -4.67
CA ARG A 102 6.01 10.05 -3.58
C ARG A 102 4.79 9.70 -2.75
N GLN A 103 4.96 9.71 -1.44
CA GLN A 103 3.89 9.54 -0.47
C GLN A 103 4.01 10.65 0.57
N GLN A 104 3.07 11.59 0.55
CA GLN A 104 3.18 12.83 1.29
C GLN A 104 4.49 13.58 0.96
N GLU A 105 5.33 13.85 1.95
CA GLU A 105 6.63 14.52 1.75
C GLU A 105 7.79 13.56 1.48
N LYS A 106 7.57 12.24 1.61
CA LYS A 106 8.60 11.23 1.44
C LYS A 106 8.63 10.69 0.02
N SER A 107 9.80 10.69 -0.59
CA SER A 107 10.05 10.09 -1.90
C SER A 107 10.82 8.77 -1.75
N TYR A 108 10.44 7.80 -2.57
CA TYR A 108 11.06 6.48 -2.62
C TYR A 108 11.65 6.28 -4.01
N VAL A 109 12.93 5.96 -4.06
CA VAL A 109 13.63 5.56 -5.28
C VAL A 109 13.70 4.04 -5.29
N ILE A 110 13.02 3.40 -6.21
CA ILE A 110 12.93 1.96 -6.28
C ILE A 110 13.59 1.47 -7.56
N LYS A 111 14.57 0.58 -7.43
CA LYS A 111 15.21 -0.11 -8.55
C LYS A 111 14.60 -1.49 -8.69
N LEU A 112 14.05 -1.76 -9.85
CA LEU A 112 13.42 -3.03 -10.18
C LEU A 112 14.22 -3.71 -11.28
N ASN A 113 14.59 -4.99 -11.06
CA ASN A 113 15.23 -5.84 -12.05
C ASN A 113 14.33 -7.06 -12.30
N SER A 114 14.18 -7.45 -13.57
CA SER A 114 13.47 -8.68 -13.95
C SER A 114 14.45 -9.65 -14.59
N SER A 115 14.37 -10.92 -14.20
CA SER A 115 15.19 -11.99 -14.79
C SER A 115 14.46 -12.78 -15.86
N ASP A 116 13.14 -13.02 -15.72
CA ASP A 116 12.36 -13.90 -16.61
C ASP A 116 10.92 -13.42 -16.88
N GLY A 117 10.59 -12.18 -16.57
CA GLY A 117 9.28 -11.59 -16.79
C GLY A 117 8.24 -11.87 -15.70
N ASN A 118 8.44 -12.85 -14.82
CA ASN A 118 7.55 -13.15 -13.69
C ASN A 118 8.27 -13.15 -12.34
N LYS A 119 9.59 -12.95 -12.36
CA LYS A 119 10.44 -12.83 -11.18
C LYS A 119 11.10 -11.47 -11.18
N PHE A 120 10.92 -10.76 -10.09
CA PHE A 120 11.40 -9.40 -9.92
C PHE A 120 12.25 -9.31 -8.65
N GLN A 121 13.35 -8.61 -8.78
CA GLN A 121 14.10 -8.11 -7.63
C GLN A 121 13.77 -6.62 -7.47
N VAL A 122 13.16 -6.28 -6.35
CA VAL A 122 12.77 -4.91 -6.00
C VAL A 122 13.69 -4.42 -4.90
N ASN A 123 14.47 -3.39 -5.19
CA ASN A 123 15.41 -2.80 -4.25
C ASN A 123 14.97 -1.38 -3.90
N PHE A 124 14.84 -1.07 -2.63
CA PHE A 124 14.70 0.31 -2.17
C PHE A 124 15.34 0.48 -0.79
N GLY A 125 16.12 1.57 -0.61
CA GLY A 125 17.00 1.70 0.53
C GLY A 125 17.99 0.53 0.57
N ASP A 126 18.15 -0.06 1.76
CA ASP A 126 19.03 -1.21 1.98
C ASP A 126 18.29 -2.55 1.86
N GLU A 127 17.00 -2.54 1.50
CA GLU A 127 16.17 -3.73 1.45
C GLU A 127 16.06 -4.28 0.02
N ILE A 128 16.06 -5.61 -0.09
CA ILE A 128 15.92 -6.37 -1.34
C ILE A 128 14.76 -7.34 -1.19
N PHE A 129 13.78 -7.23 -2.10
CA PHE A 129 12.61 -8.11 -2.13
C PHE A 129 12.66 -8.96 -3.40
N MET A 130 12.62 -10.28 -3.21
CA MET A 130 12.41 -11.22 -4.32
C MET A 130 10.92 -11.45 -4.48
N VAL A 131 10.38 -11.09 -5.62
CA VAL A 131 8.95 -11.14 -5.94
C VAL A 131 8.73 -12.09 -7.08
N GLU A 132 7.77 -12.99 -6.90
CA GLU A 132 7.39 -14.00 -7.89
C GLU A 132 5.85 -14.07 -8.02
N ASN A 133 5.37 -14.76 -9.06
CA ASN A 133 3.95 -15.07 -9.26
C ASN A 133 3.05 -13.82 -9.19
N VAL A 134 3.42 -12.78 -9.96
CA VAL A 134 2.67 -11.52 -9.98
C VAL A 134 1.44 -11.66 -10.87
N PHE A 135 0.27 -11.52 -10.28
CA PHE A 135 -1.03 -11.47 -10.96
C PHE A 135 -1.68 -10.11 -10.70
N SER A 136 -2.03 -9.41 -11.77
CA SER A 136 -2.66 -8.10 -11.67
C SER A 136 -3.95 -8.04 -12.46
N SER A 137 -5.01 -7.56 -11.84
CA SER A 137 -6.29 -7.21 -12.45
C SER A 137 -6.45 -5.70 -12.52
N LYS A 138 -7.64 -5.22 -12.88
CA LYS A 138 -7.95 -3.78 -12.89
C LYS A 138 -8.00 -3.14 -11.50
N LYS A 139 -8.24 -3.93 -10.45
CA LYS A 139 -8.49 -3.43 -9.09
C LYS A 139 -7.70 -4.15 -8.00
N ASN A 140 -7.05 -5.25 -8.34
CA ASN A 140 -6.33 -6.06 -7.38
C ASN A 140 -5.00 -6.52 -7.96
N ILE A 141 -3.98 -6.61 -7.12
CA ILE A 141 -2.69 -7.24 -7.41
C ILE A 141 -2.39 -8.27 -6.33
N SER A 142 -1.90 -9.42 -6.76
CA SER A 142 -1.35 -10.44 -5.86
C SER A 142 0.02 -10.89 -6.34
N PHE A 143 0.90 -11.20 -5.42
CA PHE A 143 2.26 -11.65 -5.68
C PHE A 143 2.82 -12.39 -4.46
N GLU A 144 3.85 -13.17 -4.68
CA GLU A 144 4.61 -13.78 -3.61
C GLU A 144 5.87 -12.98 -3.31
N VAL A 145 6.11 -12.71 -2.04
CA VAL A 145 7.36 -12.13 -1.54
C VAL A 145 7.85 -12.95 -0.36
N ASN A 146 9.08 -13.44 -0.43
CA ASN A 146 9.66 -14.31 0.60
C ASN A 146 8.74 -15.51 0.93
N GLN A 147 8.16 -16.15 -0.08
CA GLN A 147 7.25 -17.30 0.02
C GLN A 147 5.90 -16.98 0.73
N ARG A 148 5.55 -15.72 0.88
CA ARG A 148 4.26 -15.28 1.42
C ARG A 148 3.44 -14.64 0.32
N LEU A 149 2.23 -15.17 0.10
CA LEU A 149 1.27 -14.57 -0.81
C LEU A 149 0.74 -13.27 -0.20
N MET A 150 0.85 -12.20 -0.96
CA MET A 150 0.30 -10.88 -0.62
C MET A 150 -0.76 -10.50 -1.65
N SER A 151 -1.81 -9.81 -1.19
CA SER A 151 -2.87 -9.31 -2.07
C SER A 151 -3.27 -7.91 -1.62
N PHE A 152 -3.45 -7.02 -2.60
CA PHE A 152 -3.80 -5.62 -2.38
C PHE A 152 -4.86 -5.18 -3.36
N ASP A 153 -5.85 -4.47 -2.88
CA ASP A 153 -6.75 -3.73 -3.74
C ASP A 153 -6.16 -2.36 -4.06
N PHE A 154 -6.45 -1.87 -5.25
CA PHE A 154 -5.95 -0.57 -5.67
C PHE A 154 -6.89 0.15 -6.63
N GLN A 155 -6.69 1.45 -6.71
CA GLN A 155 -7.25 2.32 -7.74
C GLN A 155 -6.15 3.22 -8.27
N ALA A 156 -5.84 3.10 -9.54
CA ALA A 156 -4.89 3.97 -10.24
C ALA A 156 -5.64 4.90 -11.19
N LYS A 157 -5.34 6.19 -11.11
CA LYS A 157 -5.82 7.21 -12.03
C LYS A 157 -4.73 8.25 -12.26
N ASP A 158 -4.37 8.45 -13.52
CA ASP A 158 -3.28 9.33 -13.93
C ASP A 158 -1.97 8.93 -13.20
N LYS A 159 -1.39 9.86 -12.44
CA LYS A 159 -0.18 9.62 -11.64
C LYS A 159 -0.46 9.16 -10.21
N ILE A 160 -1.72 9.10 -9.81
CA ILE A 160 -2.12 8.78 -8.43
C ILE A 160 -2.53 7.33 -8.31
N LEU A 161 -1.95 6.66 -7.34
CA LEU A 161 -2.26 5.30 -6.94
C LEU A 161 -2.78 5.30 -5.50
N ASN A 162 -4.02 4.87 -5.31
CA ASN A 162 -4.57 4.52 -4.02
C ASN A 162 -4.40 3.02 -3.80
N LEU A 163 -3.65 2.64 -2.78
CA LEU A 163 -3.42 1.26 -2.36
C LEU A 163 -4.20 1.01 -1.07
N TYR A 164 -4.88 -0.13 -0.99
CA TYR A 164 -5.68 -0.50 0.17
C TYR A 164 -5.15 -1.77 0.80
N ARG A 165 -5.00 -1.78 2.10
CA ARG A 165 -4.61 -2.93 2.91
C ARG A 165 -5.25 -2.83 4.29
N GLU A 166 -6.05 -3.84 4.66
CA GLU A 166 -6.65 -3.94 6.01
C GLU A 166 -7.38 -2.65 6.45
N GLY A 167 -8.23 -2.10 5.57
CA GLY A 167 -8.95 -0.85 5.81
C GLY A 167 -8.10 0.43 5.72
N LEU A 168 -6.78 0.31 5.62
CA LEU A 168 -5.86 1.43 5.45
C LEU A 168 -5.76 1.84 3.99
N LYS A 169 -5.68 3.14 3.76
CA LYS A 169 -5.49 3.74 2.43
C LYS A 169 -4.14 4.44 2.37
N PHE A 170 -3.29 4.01 1.46
CA PHE A 170 -2.03 4.66 1.14
C PHE A 170 -2.12 5.32 -0.24
N VAL A 171 -1.76 6.59 -0.31
CA VAL A 171 -1.80 7.36 -1.57
C VAL A 171 -0.37 7.57 -2.03
N PHE A 172 -0.04 7.02 -3.21
CA PHE A 172 1.24 7.21 -3.86
C PHE A 172 1.06 8.05 -5.13
N GLU A 173 2.03 8.91 -5.41
CA GLU A 173 2.15 9.61 -6.67
C GLU A 173 3.33 9.04 -7.45
N ASN A 174 3.10 8.66 -8.70
CA ASN A 174 4.16 8.27 -9.61
C ASN A 174 4.84 9.50 -10.18
N ILE A 175 6.08 9.75 -9.78
CA ILE A 175 6.90 10.88 -10.23
C ILE A 175 8.05 10.45 -11.14
N THR A 176 8.04 9.22 -11.64
CA THR A 176 9.12 8.62 -12.44
C THR A 176 9.51 9.47 -13.65
N ASN A 177 8.55 10.05 -14.36
CA ASN A 177 8.81 10.85 -15.56
C ASN A 177 9.20 12.31 -15.27
N THR A 178 9.13 12.75 -14.01
CA THR A 178 9.48 14.13 -13.64
C THR A 178 10.99 14.28 -13.37
N TYR A 179 11.70 13.16 -13.22
CA TYR A 179 13.13 13.10 -12.97
C TYR A 179 13.91 12.69 -14.23
N GLN A 180 13.76 13.42 -15.32
CA GLN A 180 14.77 13.49 -16.36
C GLN A 180 15.70 14.65 -15.98
N GLY A 181 16.41 14.52 -14.86
CA GLY A 181 17.42 15.45 -14.43
C GLY A 181 18.79 14.89 -14.75
N ASN A 182 19.46 15.53 -15.70
CA ASN A 182 20.91 15.59 -15.89
C ASN A 182 21.72 14.31 -15.59
N GLU A 183 21.70 13.35 -16.51
CA GLU A 183 22.88 12.54 -16.80
C GLU A 183 23.79 13.38 -17.73
N GLY A 184 24.57 14.23 -17.12
CA GLY A 184 25.54 15.04 -17.86
C GLY A 184 26.32 15.90 -16.88
N ASP A 185 27.22 15.26 -16.13
CA ASP A 185 28.49 15.82 -15.69
C ASP A 185 29.27 14.73 -14.91
N VAL A 186 30.13 14.05 -15.56
CA VAL A 186 31.55 13.76 -15.43
C VAL A 186 31.97 12.69 -16.45
#